data_d9351cca38fbf8a04595e91abfe3e377
#
_entry.id   d9351cca38fbf8a04595e91abfe3e377
#
_cell.length_a   1.000
_cell.length_b   1.000
_cell.length_c   1.000
_cell.angle_alpha   90.00
_cell.angle_beta   90.00
_cell.angle_gamma   90.00
#
_symmetry.space_group_name_H-M   'P 1'
#
loop_
_entity.id
_entity.type
_entity.pdbx_description
1 polymer ?
#
loop_
_entity_poly.entity_id
_entity_poly.type
_entity_poly.pdbx_seq_one_letter_code
_entity_poly.pdbx_strand_id
1 'polypeptide(L)'
;AQLMNAKARQMGMYNSRFANPNGLPADQYSTAIDMARCAYYVYRNPELRNIICKRQYAFTRANGRTLLLRNTNKLLTQHPWVTGMKTGYTNAAGRCLVSSAGFNGRHVIVVVLGCHPSRIWAESENLLKWALGDAA
;
A
#
# COMPACT_ATOMS: atom_id res chain seq x y z
N ALA A 1 -6.08 17.75 -5.72
CA ALA A 1 -5.50 17.00 -6.84
C ALA A 1 -4.22 17.65 -7.40
N GLN A 2 -4.15 18.96 -7.58
CA GLN A 2 -2.98 19.63 -8.18
C GLN A 2 -1.67 19.31 -7.43
N LEU A 3 -1.63 19.48 -6.12
CA LEU A 3 -0.45 19.16 -5.30
C LEU A 3 -0.06 17.68 -5.37
N MET A 4 -1.06 16.77 -5.42
CA MET A 4 -0.80 15.33 -5.58
C MET A 4 -0.13 15.05 -6.92
N ASN A 5 -0.62 15.63 -8.02
CA ASN A 5 -0.04 15.45 -9.35
C ASN A 5 1.35 16.08 -9.47
N ALA A 6 1.56 17.26 -8.87
CA ALA A 6 2.89 17.87 -8.82
C ALA A 6 3.88 16.97 -8.05
N LYS A 7 3.46 16.43 -6.90
CA LYS A 7 4.28 15.51 -6.11
C LYS A 7 4.56 14.20 -6.86
N ALA A 8 3.55 13.65 -7.54
CA ALA A 8 3.71 12.45 -8.36
C ALA A 8 4.80 12.64 -9.44
N ARG A 9 4.79 13.77 -10.15
CA ARG A 9 5.83 14.10 -11.14
C ARG A 9 7.23 14.19 -10.51
N GLN A 10 7.37 14.81 -9.34
CA GLN A 10 8.63 14.87 -8.59
C GLN A 10 9.16 13.47 -8.21
N MET A 11 8.24 12.51 -7.99
CA MET A 11 8.58 11.11 -7.71
C MET A 11 8.82 10.27 -8.98
N GLY A 12 8.73 10.86 -10.18
CA GLY A 12 8.88 10.17 -11.46
C GLY A 12 7.64 9.35 -11.87
N MET A 13 6.48 9.64 -11.31
CA MET A 13 5.20 8.98 -11.63
C MET A 13 4.55 9.63 -12.85
N TYR A 14 5.12 9.43 -14.02
CA TYR A 14 4.68 10.11 -15.24
C TYR A 14 3.42 9.51 -15.87
N ASN A 15 3.08 8.27 -15.51
CA ASN A 15 1.89 7.57 -15.99
C ASN A 15 0.78 7.50 -14.91
N SER A 16 0.68 8.56 -14.10
CA SER A 16 -0.31 8.65 -13.03
C SER A 16 -1.02 9.99 -13.05
N ARG A 17 -2.31 9.94 -12.75
CA ARG A 17 -3.17 11.11 -12.58
C ARG A 17 -4.08 10.90 -11.38
N PHE A 18 -4.12 11.88 -10.50
CA PHE A 18 -4.97 11.89 -9.32
C PHE A 18 -6.02 12.99 -9.45
N ALA A 19 -7.29 12.65 -9.25
CA ALA A 19 -8.42 13.56 -9.29
C ALA A 19 -8.93 13.92 -7.88
N ASN A 20 -8.72 13.03 -6.90
CA ASN A 20 -9.11 13.25 -5.52
C ASN A 20 -8.13 12.58 -4.53
N PRO A 21 -8.10 13.00 -3.25
CA PRO A 21 -7.20 12.43 -2.24
C PRO A 21 -7.76 11.18 -1.55
N ASN A 22 -9.04 10.86 -1.70
CA ASN A 22 -9.73 9.82 -0.95
C ASN A 22 -9.81 8.47 -1.69
N GLY A 23 -9.42 8.43 -2.98
CA GLY A 23 -9.44 7.22 -3.79
C GLY A 23 -10.83 6.77 -4.23
N LEU A 24 -11.86 7.62 -4.11
CA LEU A 24 -13.18 7.34 -4.67
C LEU A 24 -13.15 7.38 -6.20
N PRO A 25 -14.08 6.68 -6.87
CA PRO A 25 -14.12 6.64 -8.33
C PRO A 25 -14.12 8.03 -8.95
N ALA A 26 -13.20 8.26 -9.86
CA ALA A 26 -13.02 9.50 -10.63
C ALA A 26 -12.12 9.18 -11.85
N ASP A 27 -11.94 10.15 -12.73
CA ASP A 27 -10.97 10.06 -13.83
C ASP A 27 -9.53 10.16 -13.27
N GLN A 28 -9.09 9.05 -12.69
CA GLN A 28 -7.76 8.89 -12.10
C GLN A 28 -7.21 7.49 -12.42
N TYR A 29 -5.89 7.42 -12.60
CA TYR A 29 -5.20 6.18 -12.97
C TYR A 29 -3.75 6.19 -12.48
N SER A 30 -3.15 5.01 -12.41
CA SER A 30 -1.73 4.82 -12.14
C SER A 30 -1.25 3.50 -12.76
N THR A 31 0.04 3.26 -12.69
CA THR A 31 0.68 1.99 -13.07
C THR A 31 1.34 1.34 -11.85
N ALA A 32 1.64 0.05 -11.96
CA ALA A 32 2.33 -0.67 -10.88
C ALA A 32 3.71 -0.05 -10.58
N ILE A 33 4.46 0.37 -11.62
CA ILE A 33 5.75 1.03 -11.47
C ILE A 33 5.62 2.38 -10.76
N ASP A 34 4.65 3.20 -11.13
CA ASP A 34 4.45 4.49 -10.49
C ASP A 34 4.03 4.33 -9.03
N MET A 35 3.13 3.36 -8.74
CA MET A 35 2.77 3.05 -7.37
C MET A 35 3.95 2.49 -6.55
N ALA A 36 4.85 1.73 -7.16
CA ALA A 36 6.09 1.29 -6.51
C ALA A 36 7.02 2.48 -6.18
N ARG A 37 7.14 3.47 -7.08
CA ARG A 37 7.87 4.71 -6.82
C ARG A 37 7.28 5.47 -5.63
N CYS A 38 5.96 5.66 -5.62
CA CYS A 38 5.26 6.28 -4.48
C CYS A 38 5.52 5.52 -3.17
N ALA A 39 5.37 4.20 -3.21
CA ALA A 39 5.61 3.32 -2.07
C ALA A 39 7.05 3.42 -1.54
N TYR A 40 8.02 3.53 -2.42
CA TYR A 40 9.43 3.73 -2.05
C TYR A 40 9.64 5.05 -1.29
N TYR A 41 9.03 6.16 -1.75
CA TYR A 41 9.08 7.43 -1.03
C TYR A 41 8.43 7.34 0.36
N VAL A 42 7.27 6.69 0.45
CA VAL A 42 6.58 6.45 1.74
C VAL A 42 7.47 5.60 2.66
N TYR A 43 8.07 4.54 2.14
CA TYR A 43 8.91 3.62 2.91
C TYR A 43 10.18 4.28 3.46
N ARG A 44 10.77 5.21 2.71
CA ARG A 44 11.95 5.97 3.14
C ARG A 44 11.67 7.02 4.21
N ASN A 45 10.43 7.46 4.35
CA ASN A 45 10.05 8.39 5.40
C ASN A 45 9.76 7.62 6.71
N PRO A 46 10.53 7.83 7.80
CA PRO A 46 10.35 7.09 9.05
C PRO A 46 8.97 7.26 9.67
N GLU A 47 8.39 8.46 9.61
CA GLU A 47 7.07 8.75 10.18
C GLU A 47 5.97 7.98 9.42
N LEU A 48 5.99 8.06 8.08
CA LEU A 48 5.04 7.33 7.24
C LEU A 48 5.22 5.81 7.39
N ARG A 49 6.46 5.34 7.45
CA ARG A 49 6.74 3.92 7.67
C ARG A 49 6.17 3.43 9.00
N ASN A 50 6.30 4.20 10.06
CA ASN A 50 5.72 3.89 11.37
C ASN A 50 4.19 3.85 11.36
N ILE A 51 3.54 4.57 10.44
CA ILE A 51 2.08 4.55 10.28
C ILE A 51 1.63 3.31 9.49
N ILE A 52 2.26 3.05 8.34
CA ILE A 52 1.83 1.98 7.43
C ILE A 52 2.06 0.57 7.98
N CYS A 53 2.98 0.39 8.93
CA CYS A 53 3.27 -0.90 9.57
C CYS A 53 2.32 -1.22 10.74
N LYS A 54 1.45 -0.31 11.17
CA LYS A 54 0.54 -0.55 12.29
C LYS A 54 -0.52 -1.57 11.93
N ARG A 55 -0.61 -2.63 12.73
CA ARG A 55 -1.66 -3.67 12.61
C ARG A 55 -3.01 -3.18 13.10
N GLN A 56 -2.98 -2.30 14.10
CA GLN A 56 -4.17 -1.67 14.67
C GLN A 56 -3.81 -0.31 15.28
N TYR A 57 -4.82 0.55 15.43
CA TYR A 57 -4.67 1.86 16.04
C TYR A 57 -5.93 2.22 16.83
N ALA A 58 -5.76 2.63 18.09
CA ALA A 58 -6.85 3.15 18.88
C ALA A 58 -7.05 4.64 18.59
N PHE A 59 -8.17 4.97 17.95
CA PHE A 59 -8.53 6.34 17.59
C PHE A 59 -9.63 6.85 18.52
N THR A 60 -9.33 7.91 19.28
CA THR A 60 -10.31 8.56 20.16
C THR A 60 -10.93 9.75 19.44
N ARG A 61 -12.23 9.73 19.26
CA ARG A 61 -13.02 10.83 18.67
C ARG A 61 -13.13 12.00 19.64
N ALA A 62 -13.49 13.19 19.15
CA ALA A 62 -13.71 14.39 19.95
C ALA A 62 -14.77 14.20 21.05
N ASN A 63 -15.73 13.27 20.87
CA ASN A 63 -16.74 12.93 21.88
C ASN A 63 -16.27 11.89 22.92
N GLY A 64 -14.97 11.61 23.00
CA GLY A 64 -14.36 10.69 23.97
C GLY A 64 -14.47 9.19 23.62
N ARG A 65 -15.23 8.81 22.57
CA ARG A 65 -15.36 7.38 22.17
C ARG A 65 -14.10 6.93 21.44
N THR A 66 -13.52 5.83 21.93
CA THR A 66 -12.37 5.18 21.28
C THR A 66 -12.83 4.08 20.32
N LEU A 67 -12.26 4.10 19.11
CA LEU A 67 -12.45 3.07 18.07
C LEU A 67 -11.13 2.35 17.86
N LEU A 68 -11.16 1.03 17.87
CA LEU A 68 -10.03 0.22 17.45
C LEU A 68 -10.09 0.01 15.93
N LEU A 69 -9.23 0.73 15.22
CA LEU A 69 -9.06 0.59 13.78
C LEU A 69 -8.09 -0.57 13.49
N ARG A 70 -8.48 -1.50 12.63
CA ARG A 70 -7.65 -2.61 12.20
C ARG A 70 -7.15 -2.36 10.79
N ASN A 71 -5.88 -2.70 10.53
CA ASN A 71 -5.33 -2.60 9.19
C ASN A 71 -6.04 -3.58 8.25
N THR A 72 -6.37 -3.10 7.06
CA THR A 72 -7.05 -3.90 6.03
C THR A 72 -6.09 -4.82 5.25
N ASN A 73 -4.78 -4.64 5.40
CA ASN A 73 -3.77 -5.52 4.82
C ASN A 73 -3.65 -6.79 5.66
N LYS A 74 -4.26 -7.90 5.20
CA LYS A 74 -4.22 -9.18 5.89
C LYS A 74 -2.80 -9.75 6.03
N LEU A 75 -1.95 -9.56 5.03
CA LEU A 75 -0.56 -10.06 5.05
C LEU A 75 0.23 -9.47 6.21
N LEU A 76 -0.05 -8.22 6.58
CA LEU A 76 0.61 -7.55 7.72
C LEU A 76 0.34 -8.25 9.06
N THR A 77 -0.82 -8.90 9.20
CA THR A 77 -1.18 -9.65 10.41
C THR A 77 -0.77 -11.12 10.34
N GLN A 78 -0.65 -11.67 9.16
CA GLN A 78 -0.32 -13.09 8.92
C GLN A 78 1.20 -13.35 8.98
N HIS A 79 2.01 -12.38 8.52
CA HIS A 79 3.45 -12.57 8.38
C HIS A 79 4.24 -11.50 9.15
N PRO A 80 5.18 -11.88 10.02
CA PRO A 80 6.00 -10.93 10.79
C PRO A 80 6.97 -10.12 9.91
N TRP A 81 7.35 -10.66 8.76
CA TRP A 81 8.27 -10.02 7.80
C TRP A 81 7.56 -9.02 6.86
N VAL A 82 6.21 -8.99 6.82
CA VAL A 82 5.46 -7.95 6.08
C VAL A 82 5.41 -6.66 6.90
N THR A 83 5.77 -5.53 6.29
CA THR A 83 5.95 -4.24 6.94
C THR A 83 4.97 -3.15 6.50
N GLY A 84 4.04 -3.44 5.60
CA GLY A 84 3.01 -2.51 5.10
C GLY A 84 2.40 -3.02 3.81
N MET A 85 1.62 -2.28 3.04
CA MET A 85 1.43 -0.83 3.04
C MET A 85 -0.07 -0.47 2.92
N LYS A 86 -0.64 -0.54 1.67
CA LYS A 86 -1.98 0.00 1.38
C LYS A 86 -2.79 -0.92 0.48
N THR A 87 -4.03 -1.17 0.89
CA THR A 87 -5.06 -1.85 0.09
C THR A 87 -5.90 -0.84 -0.69
N GLY A 88 -6.47 -1.26 -1.81
CA GLY A 88 -7.44 -0.49 -2.59
C GLY A 88 -8.47 -1.39 -3.25
N TYR A 89 -9.68 -0.89 -3.41
CA TYR A 89 -10.72 -1.55 -4.19
C TYR A 89 -11.72 -0.53 -4.73
N THR A 90 -12.00 -0.63 -6.00
CA THR A 90 -13.21 -0.13 -6.66
C THR A 90 -13.66 -1.16 -7.69
N ASN A 91 -14.94 -1.11 -8.12
CA ASN A 91 -15.41 -2.03 -9.16
C ASN A 91 -14.61 -1.91 -10.46
N ALA A 92 -14.22 -0.70 -10.82
CA ALA A 92 -13.43 -0.44 -12.03
C ALA A 92 -11.96 -0.89 -11.90
N ALA A 93 -11.34 -0.68 -10.72
CA ALA A 93 -9.93 -0.99 -10.52
C ALA A 93 -9.66 -2.44 -10.10
N GLY A 94 -10.68 -3.17 -9.64
CA GLY A 94 -10.47 -4.47 -9.00
C GLY A 94 -9.77 -4.36 -7.65
N ARG A 95 -9.27 -5.46 -7.11
CA ARG A 95 -8.45 -5.46 -5.87
C ARG A 95 -7.02 -5.01 -6.19
N CYS A 96 -6.55 -4.09 -5.40
CA CYS A 96 -5.19 -3.56 -5.49
C CYS A 96 -4.50 -3.65 -4.13
N LEU A 97 -3.22 -3.98 -4.14
CA LEU A 97 -2.40 -4.03 -2.94
C LEU A 97 -0.98 -3.55 -3.25
N VAL A 98 -0.52 -2.60 -2.47
CA VAL A 98 0.90 -2.28 -2.35
C VAL A 98 1.37 -2.89 -1.05
N SER A 99 2.35 -3.77 -1.09
CA SER A 99 2.94 -4.43 0.08
C SER A 99 4.43 -4.15 0.17
N SER A 100 4.94 -4.07 1.38
CA SER A 100 6.38 -4.06 1.67
C SER A 100 6.73 -5.18 2.63
N ALA A 101 7.93 -5.69 2.51
CA ALA A 101 8.44 -6.75 3.36
C ALA A 101 9.94 -6.58 3.59
N GLY A 102 10.42 -7.12 4.73
CA GLY A 102 11.83 -7.13 5.05
C GLY A 102 12.22 -8.45 5.74
N PHE A 103 13.29 -9.08 5.25
CA PHE A 103 13.84 -10.30 5.81
C PHE A 103 15.35 -10.37 5.55
N ASN A 104 16.14 -10.74 6.55
CA ASN A 104 17.61 -10.89 6.47
C ASN A 104 18.30 -9.68 5.79
N GLY A 105 17.91 -8.45 6.16
CA GLY A 105 18.48 -7.23 5.60
C GLY A 105 18.00 -6.84 4.21
N ARG A 106 17.22 -7.70 3.52
CA ARG A 106 16.54 -7.37 2.25
C ARG A 106 15.21 -6.68 2.53
N HIS A 107 14.92 -5.66 1.73
CA HIS A 107 13.63 -4.97 1.75
C HIS A 107 13.06 -4.92 0.34
N VAL A 108 11.80 -5.26 0.20
CA VAL A 108 11.10 -5.33 -1.08
C VAL A 108 9.77 -4.61 -1.03
N ILE A 109 9.35 -4.11 -2.18
CA ILE A 109 8.01 -3.54 -2.40
C ILE A 109 7.39 -4.28 -3.57
N VAL A 110 6.16 -4.73 -3.39
CA VAL A 110 5.36 -5.42 -4.40
C VAL A 110 4.09 -4.64 -4.64
N VAL A 111 3.71 -4.48 -5.89
CA VAL A 111 2.46 -3.82 -6.30
C VAL A 111 1.66 -4.77 -7.17
N VAL A 112 0.45 -5.08 -6.75
CA VAL A 112 -0.53 -5.88 -7.49
C VAL A 112 -1.75 -5.00 -7.75
N LEU A 113 -2.12 -4.82 -9.02
CA LEU A 113 -3.26 -4.01 -9.45
C LEU A 113 -4.24 -4.88 -10.24
N GLY A 114 -5.54 -4.56 -10.13
CA GLY A 114 -6.59 -5.20 -10.92
C GLY A 114 -6.77 -6.69 -10.64
N CYS A 115 -6.41 -7.17 -9.47
CA CYS A 115 -6.46 -8.58 -9.13
C CYS A 115 -7.87 -9.04 -8.77
N HIS A 116 -8.15 -10.33 -9.03
CA HIS A 116 -9.39 -10.95 -8.57
C HIS A 116 -9.48 -10.96 -7.04
N PRO A 117 -10.67 -10.71 -6.44
CA PRO A 117 -10.84 -10.62 -4.99
C PRO A 117 -10.32 -11.80 -4.18
N SER A 118 -10.45 -13.03 -4.70
CA SER A 118 -9.98 -14.24 -4.01
C SER A 118 -8.48 -14.46 -4.11
N ARG A 119 -7.77 -13.81 -5.04
CA ARG A 119 -6.36 -14.09 -5.34
C ARG A 119 -5.38 -13.06 -4.83
N ILE A 120 -5.82 -11.85 -4.52
CA ILE A 120 -4.94 -10.72 -4.19
C ILE A 120 -3.93 -11.05 -3.07
N TRP A 121 -4.35 -11.79 -2.05
CA TRP A 121 -3.50 -12.13 -0.91
C TRP A 121 -2.43 -13.15 -1.30
N ALA A 122 -2.83 -14.25 -1.95
CA ALA A 122 -1.91 -15.30 -2.39
C ALA A 122 -0.91 -14.78 -3.44
N GLU A 123 -1.37 -14.02 -4.42
CA GLU A 123 -0.50 -13.42 -5.44
C GLU A 123 0.52 -12.46 -4.82
N SER A 124 0.08 -11.61 -3.91
CA SER A 124 0.98 -10.65 -3.27
C SER A 124 1.98 -11.34 -2.34
N GLU A 125 1.57 -12.38 -1.62
CA GLU A 125 2.45 -13.19 -0.76
C GLU A 125 3.51 -13.92 -1.58
N ASN A 126 3.12 -14.59 -2.66
CA ASN A 126 4.03 -15.30 -3.54
C ASN A 126 5.08 -14.37 -4.16
N LEU A 127 4.65 -13.18 -4.63
CA LEU A 127 5.57 -12.19 -5.16
C LEU A 127 6.53 -11.64 -4.10
N LEU A 128 6.07 -11.43 -2.87
CA LEU A 128 6.93 -11.00 -1.76
C LEU A 128 7.97 -12.07 -1.42
N LYS A 129 7.57 -13.35 -1.31
CA LYS A 129 8.49 -14.48 -1.07
C LYS A 129 9.50 -14.61 -2.18
N TRP A 130 9.06 -14.61 -3.43
CA TRP A 130 9.96 -14.65 -4.59
C TRP A 130 10.97 -13.49 -4.56
N ALA A 131 10.53 -12.27 -4.30
CA ALA A 131 11.41 -11.09 -4.26
C ALA A 131 12.38 -11.11 -3.08
N LEU A 132 12.02 -11.73 -1.96
CA LEU A 132 12.89 -11.95 -0.81
C LEU A 132 13.87 -13.14 -1.02
N GLY A 133 13.61 -14.00 -2.01
CA GLY A 133 14.46 -15.16 -2.33
C GLY A 133 14.07 -16.42 -1.57
N ASP A 134 12.77 -16.73 -1.49
CA ASP A 134 12.19 -17.95 -0.85
C ASP A 134 12.66 -18.23 0.60
N ALA A 135 13.21 -17.23 1.25
CA ALA A 135 13.76 -17.32 2.62
C ALA A 135 12.79 -16.79 3.69
N ALA A 136 11.53 -16.42 3.30
CA ALA A 136 10.53 -15.86 4.20
C ALA A 136 9.38 -16.82 4.49
#